data_0d309edc9975b8f1b30df54e326aaf34
#
_entry.id   0d309edc9975b8f1b30df54e326aaf34
#
_cell.length_a   1.000
_cell.length_b   1.000
_cell.length_c   1.000
_cell.angle_alpha   90.00
_cell.angle_beta   90.00
_cell.angle_gamma   90.00
#
_symmetry.space_group_name_H-M   'P 1'
#
loop_
_entity.id
_entity.type
_entity.pdbx_description
1 polymer ?
#
loop_
_entity_poly.entity_id
_entity_poly.type
_entity_poly.pdbx_seq_one_letter_code
_entity_poly.pdbx_strand_id
1 'polypeptide(L)'
;MDIQHTEEEAPKRMVLRAEGLVKRYGKRTVVNGVNFEVRQGEIVGLLGPNGAGKTTSFYMTTGLVVPNGGHVYLDDLEITDFPVYKHAKAGIGYLAQEASVFRKMSVEDNISSVLELTDLTEEEQKEKLEALLDEFRLQKVRKNLGDQLSGGERRRTEIARCLAINPKFIMLDEPFAGVDPIAVEDIQHIVWKLKDKNIGILITDHNALETLRLTDRAYLLFDGNILFQGTPEEL
;
A
#
# COMPACT_ATOMS: atom_id res chain seq x y z
N MET A 1 5.35 11.37 49.20
CA MET A 1 4.86 12.04 47.98
C MET A 1 5.27 11.15 46.83
N ASP A 2 4.42 10.16 46.54
CA ASP A 2 4.69 9.20 45.45
C ASP A 2 4.31 9.84 44.13
N ILE A 3 5.29 10.07 43.28
CA ILE A 3 5.08 10.49 41.90
C ILE A 3 4.70 9.21 41.13
N GLN A 4 3.40 9.01 40.92
CA GLN A 4 2.91 8.02 39.98
C GLN A 4 3.34 8.46 38.59
N HIS A 5 4.33 7.79 38.02
CA HIS A 5 4.60 7.81 36.61
C HIS A 5 3.40 7.09 35.91
N THR A 6 2.47 7.86 35.35
CA THR A 6 1.55 7.35 34.35
C THR A 6 2.39 7.02 33.12
N GLU A 7 2.64 5.73 32.90
CA GLU A 7 3.09 5.25 31.59
C GLU A 7 1.98 5.65 30.58
N GLU A 8 2.28 6.63 29.73
CA GLU A 8 1.46 6.87 28.54
C GLU A 8 1.53 5.59 27.70
N GLU A 9 0.46 4.81 27.68
CA GLU A 9 0.32 3.69 26.75
C GLU A 9 0.54 4.22 25.33
N ALA A 10 1.58 3.72 24.65
CA ALA A 10 1.82 4.05 23.25
C ALA A 10 0.56 3.74 22.45
N PRO A 11 0.13 4.63 21.52
CA PRO A 11 -1.12 4.46 20.80
C PRO A 11 -1.14 3.08 20.11
N LYS A 12 -2.20 2.32 20.35
CA LYS A 12 -2.39 0.98 19.79
C LYS A 12 -2.30 1.06 18.27
N ARG A 13 -1.28 0.43 17.69
CA ARG A 13 -1.09 0.38 16.23
C ARG A 13 -2.10 -0.61 15.63
N MET A 14 -2.82 -0.17 14.61
CA MET A 14 -3.71 -1.06 13.86
C MET A 14 -2.92 -2.12 13.11
N VAL A 15 -3.56 -3.27 12.89
CA VAL A 15 -2.99 -4.43 12.19
C VAL A 15 -3.92 -4.88 11.06
N LEU A 16 -3.38 -4.99 9.86
CA LEU A 16 -4.03 -5.66 8.73
C LEU A 16 -3.52 -7.10 8.68
N ARG A 17 -4.41 -8.09 8.81
CA ARG A 17 -4.05 -9.51 8.85
C ARG A 17 -4.77 -10.31 7.77
N ALA A 18 -4.03 -11.23 7.17
CA ALA A 18 -4.53 -12.28 6.31
C ALA A 18 -4.33 -13.63 7.01
N GLU A 19 -5.39 -14.41 7.18
CA GLU A 19 -5.38 -15.68 7.90
C GLU A 19 -5.90 -16.81 7.03
N GLY A 20 -5.05 -17.82 6.78
CA GLY A 20 -5.39 -19.03 6.06
C GLY A 20 -5.91 -18.81 4.64
N LEU A 21 -5.44 -17.77 3.94
CA LEU A 21 -5.94 -17.43 2.62
C LEU A 21 -5.75 -18.57 1.61
N VAL A 22 -6.84 -18.92 0.93
CA VAL A 22 -6.84 -19.92 -0.14
C VAL A 22 -7.49 -19.33 -1.38
N LYS A 23 -6.83 -19.53 -2.54
CA LYS A 23 -7.40 -19.21 -3.85
C LYS A 23 -7.18 -20.30 -4.86
N ARG A 24 -8.25 -20.66 -5.56
CA ARG A 24 -8.27 -21.65 -6.62
C ARG A 24 -8.81 -21.06 -7.91
N TYR A 25 -8.16 -21.37 -9.00
CA TYR A 25 -8.66 -21.10 -10.36
C TYR A 25 -8.82 -22.45 -11.09
N GLY A 26 -10.06 -22.84 -11.28
CA GLY A 26 -10.37 -24.21 -11.77
C GLY A 26 -9.81 -25.27 -10.85
N LYS A 27 -8.91 -26.11 -11.39
CA LYS A 27 -8.25 -27.20 -10.63
C LYS A 27 -6.95 -26.78 -9.93
N ARG A 28 -6.44 -25.58 -10.22
CA ARG A 28 -5.16 -25.10 -9.68
C ARG A 28 -5.39 -24.27 -8.42
N THR A 29 -4.78 -24.69 -7.31
CA THR A 29 -4.65 -23.86 -6.10
C THR A 29 -3.44 -22.97 -6.28
N VAL A 30 -3.62 -21.65 -6.27
CA VAL A 30 -2.55 -20.65 -6.47
C VAL A 30 -2.11 -19.99 -5.17
N VAL A 31 -2.96 -20.05 -4.14
CA VAL A 31 -2.65 -19.65 -2.76
C VAL A 31 -3.25 -20.72 -1.85
N ASN A 32 -2.46 -21.21 -0.89
CA ASN A 32 -2.78 -22.38 -0.10
C ASN A 32 -2.49 -22.17 1.40
N GLY A 33 -3.43 -21.53 2.10
CA GLY A 33 -3.31 -21.32 3.54
C GLY A 33 -2.31 -20.23 3.94
N VAL A 34 -2.17 -19.19 3.14
CA VAL A 34 -1.21 -18.10 3.37
C VAL A 34 -1.64 -17.21 4.53
N ASN A 35 -0.69 -16.93 5.44
CA ASN A 35 -0.88 -16.06 6.60
C ASN A 35 0.17 -14.97 6.58
N PHE A 36 -0.23 -13.70 6.73
CA PHE A 36 0.67 -12.58 6.94
C PHE A 36 -0.06 -11.43 7.62
N GLU A 37 0.71 -10.52 8.18
CA GLU A 37 0.19 -9.31 8.81
C GLU A 37 1.07 -8.10 8.51
N VAL A 38 0.48 -6.91 8.58
CA VAL A 38 1.16 -5.62 8.48
C VAL A 38 0.65 -4.73 9.59
N ARG A 39 1.55 -4.07 10.33
CA ARG A 39 1.21 -3.11 11.37
C ARG A 39 1.38 -1.68 10.87
N GLN A 40 0.64 -0.74 11.42
CA GLN A 40 0.89 0.68 11.15
C GLN A 40 2.33 1.05 11.50
N GLY A 41 2.98 1.85 10.64
CA GLY A 41 4.38 2.24 10.80
C GLY A 41 5.38 1.11 10.50
N GLU A 42 4.96 0.08 9.77
CA GLU A 42 5.80 -1.04 9.34
C GLU A 42 5.77 -1.19 7.82
N ILE A 43 6.90 -1.56 7.24
CA ILE A 43 7.01 -1.95 5.82
C ILE A 43 7.24 -3.46 5.77
N VAL A 44 6.30 -4.17 5.14
CA VAL A 44 6.35 -5.63 4.99
C VAL A 44 6.48 -6.01 3.52
N GLY A 45 7.42 -6.89 3.21
CA GLY A 45 7.61 -7.47 1.88
C GLY A 45 6.85 -8.78 1.70
N LEU A 46 6.19 -8.96 0.57
CA LEU A 46 5.63 -10.23 0.13
C LEU A 46 6.39 -10.66 -1.12
N LEU A 47 7.42 -11.47 -0.94
CA LEU A 47 8.45 -11.78 -1.92
C LEU A 47 8.27 -13.19 -2.50
N GLY A 48 8.90 -13.45 -3.62
CA GLY A 48 8.90 -14.78 -4.24
C GLY A 48 8.94 -14.70 -5.77
N PRO A 49 9.16 -15.82 -6.45
CA PRO A 49 9.23 -15.87 -7.92
C PRO A 49 7.86 -15.59 -8.57
N ASN A 50 7.88 -15.38 -9.87
CA ASN A 50 6.64 -15.25 -10.65
C ASN A 50 5.78 -16.51 -10.51
N GLY A 51 4.48 -16.33 -10.29
CA GLY A 51 3.55 -17.41 -10.06
C GLY A 51 3.52 -18.00 -8.63
N ALA A 52 4.29 -17.43 -7.68
CA ALA A 52 4.32 -17.87 -6.29
C ALA A 52 3.01 -17.60 -5.51
N GLY A 53 2.09 -16.79 -6.06
CA GLY A 53 0.84 -16.41 -5.39
C GLY A 53 0.84 -15.03 -4.77
N LYS A 54 1.93 -14.24 -4.88
CA LYS A 54 2.07 -12.89 -4.29
C LYS A 54 0.91 -11.97 -4.65
N THR A 55 0.76 -11.66 -5.93
CA THR A 55 -0.29 -10.75 -6.45
C THR A 55 -1.69 -11.23 -6.08
N THR A 56 -1.93 -12.56 -6.11
CA THR A 56 -3.23 -13.11 -5.72
C THR A 56 -3.50 -12.92 -4.23
N SER A 57 -2.52 -13.18 -3.36
CA SER A 57 -2.62 -12.96 -1.92
C SER A 57 -2.85 -11.48 -1.60
N PHE A 58 -2.10 -10.61 -2.25
CA PHE A 58 -2.23 -9.17 -2.18
C PHE A 58 -3.64 -8.70 -2.62
N TYR A 59 -4.16 -9.20 -3.75
CA TYR A 59 -5.49 -8.82 -4.24
C TYR A 59 -6.63 -9.32 -3.33
N MET A 60 -6.42 -10.40 -2.60
CA MET A 60 -7.41 -10.83 -1.60
C MET A 60 -7.46 -9.87 -0.41
N THR A 61 -6.33 -9.27 -0.01
CA THR A 61 -6.32 -8.27 1.09
C THR A 61 -6.84 -6.89 0.68
N THR A 62 -6.92 -6.59 -0.60
CA THR A 62 -7.49 -5.33 -1.13
C THR A 62 -8.95 -5.45 -1.54
N GLY A 63 -9.53 -6.65 -1.47
CA GLY A 63 -10.90 -6.93 -1.92
C GLY A 63 -11.06 -7.01 -3.45
N LEU A 64 -9.95 -7.00 -4.22
CA LEU A 64 -9.97 -7.18 -5.68
C LEU A 64 -10.27 -8.63 -6.08
N VAL A 65 -9.91 -9.57 -5.22
CA VAL A 65 -10.16 -11.00 -5.42
C VAL A 65 -10.78 -11.57 -4.15
N VAL A 66 -11.94 -12.21 -4.28
CA VAL A 66 -12.56 -12.92 -3.16
C VAL A 66 -11.83 -14.27 -2.94
N PRO A 67 -11.37 -14.58 -1.71
CA PRO A 67 -10.74 -15.86 -1.41
C PRO A 67 -11.74 -17.01 -1.48
N ASN A 68 -11.23 -18.23 -1.69
CA ASN A 68 -12.03 -19.45 -1.56
C ASN A 68 -12.02 -20.01 -0.12
N GLY A 69 -11.15 -19.46 0.73
CA GLY A 69 -11.05 -19.79 2.16
C GLY A 69 -10.08 -18.85 2.83
N GLY A 70 -10.12 -18.83 4.15
CA GLY A 70 -9.39 -17.88 4.97
C GLY A 70 -10.08 -16.54 5.10
N HIS A 71 -9.48 -15.64 5.87
CA HIS A 71 -10.09 -14.38 6.29
C HIS A 71 -9.09 -13.23 6.21
N VAL A 72 -9.61 -12.02 6.03
CA VAL A 72 -8.84 -10.76 6.11
C VAL A 72 -9.45 -9.90 7.21
N TYR A 73 -8.60 -9.40 8.10
CA TYR A 73 -8.99 -8.58 9.24
C TYR A 73 -8.26 -7.23 9.25
N LEU A 74 -8.98 -6.20 9.63
CA LEU A 74 -8.42 -4.91 10.04
C LEU A 74 -8.68 -4.78 11.54
N ASP A 75 -7.65 -5.00 12.38
CA ASP A 75 -7.77 -5.28 13.81
C ASP A 75 -8.75 -6.45 14.06
N ASP A 76 -9.88 -6.16 14.73
CA ASP A 76 -10.94 -7.13 15.03
C ASP A 76 -12.08 -7.14 13.98
N LEU A 77 -12.02 -6.23 12.99
CA LEU A 77 -13.03 -6.14 11.94
C LEU A 77 -12.69 -7.09 10.79
N GLU A 78 -13.55 -8.07 10.55
CA GLU A 78 -13.43 -8.90 9.36
C GLU A 78 -13.87 -8.13 8.12
N ILE A 79 -13.00 -8.09 7.11
CA ILE A 79 -13.21 -7.35 5.86
C ILE A 79 -13.16 -8.25 4.61
N THR A 80 -13.13 -9.55 4.79
CA THR A 80 -12.95 -10.56 3.71
C THR A 80 -13.89 -10.35 2.54
N ASP A 81 -15.18 -10.13 2.83
CA ASP A 81 -16.24 -9.98 1.82
C ASP A 81 -16.56 -8.51 1.48
N PHE A 82 -15.73 -7.58 1.97
CA PHE A 82 -15.94 -6.18 1.64
C PHE A 82 -15.60 -5.92 0.18
N PRO A 83 -16.43 -5.18 -0.58
CA PRO A 83 -16.05 -4.70 -1.88
C PRO A 83 -14.92 -3.66 -1.78
N VAL A 84 -14.14 -3.48 -2.84
CA VAL A 84 -12.94 -2.61 -2.89
C VAL A 84 -13.17 -1.22 -2.28
N TYR A 85 -14.32 -0.58 -2.57
CA TYR A 85 -14.61 0.76 -2.04
C TYR A 85 -14.75 0.79 -0.51
N LYS A 86 -15.19 -0.33 0.12
CA LYS A 86 -15.24 -0.44 1.58
C LYS A 86 -13.86 -0.65 2.18
N HIS A 87 -12.96 -1.38 1.50
CA HIS A 87 -11.55 -1.44 1.90
C HIS A 87 -10.92 -0.04 1.89
N ALA A 88 -11.16 0.74 0.82
CA ALA A 88 -10.68 2.11 0.74
C ALA A 88 -11.23 3.00 1.88
N LYS A 89 -12.54 2.91 2.18
CA LYS A 89 -13.16 3.64 3.32
C LYS A 89 -12.64 3.17 4.68
N ALA A 90 -12.24 1.92 4.81
CA ALA A 90 -11.61 1.41 6.03
C ALA A 90 -10.15 1.90 6.19
N GLY A 91 -9.60 2.56 5.18
CA GLY A 91 -8.26 3.13 5.21
C GLY A 91 -7.19 2.27 4.55
N ILE A 92 -7.56 1.40 3.59
CA ILE A 92 -6.62 0.60 2.81
C ILE A 92 -6.47 1.24 1.43
N GLY A 93 -5.34 1.90 1.20
CA GLY A 93 -4.96 2.44 -0.10
C GLY A 93 -4.31 1.37 -0.97
N TYR A 94 -4.50 1.48 -2.29
CA TYR A 94 -3.94 0.55 -3.26
C TYR A 94 -3.26 1.31 -4.40
N LEU A 95 -2.02 0.92 -4.70
CA LEU A 95 -1.27 1.41 -5.86
C LEU A 95 -0.91 0.22 -6.76
N ALA A 96 -1.54 0.19 -7.92
CA ALA A 96 -1.34 -0.84 -8.92
C ALA A 96 0.07 -0.78 -9.55
N GLN A 97 0.52 -1.91 -10.09
CA GLN A 97 1.71 -1.99 -10.93
C GLN A 97 1.58 -1.11 -12.18
N GLU A 98 0.42 -1.18 -12.85
CA GLU A 98 0.15 -0.34 -14.01
C GLU A 98 -0.23 1.08 -13.60
N ALA A 99 0.14 2.05 -14.45
CA ALA A 99 -0.16 3.46 -14.23
C ALA A 99 -1.68 3.69 -14.13
N SER A 100 -2.10 4.21 -12.97
CA SER A 100 -3.51 4.44 -12.62
C SER A 100 -3.94 5.91 -12.73
N VAL A 101 -3.02 6.81 -13.13
CA VAL A 101 -3.31 8.23 -13.29
C VAL A 101 -4.37 8.45 -14.39
N PHE A 102 -5.32 9.33 -14.14
CA PHE A 102 -6.30 9.73 -15.16
C PHE A 102 -5.61 10.59 -16.22
N ARG A 103 -5.34 9.98 -17.37
CA ARG A 103 -4.48 10.54 -18.44
C ARG A 103 -4.92 11.89 -18.96
N LYS A 104 -6.23 12.17 -19.01
CA LYS A 104 -6.83 13.40 -19.55
C LYS A 104 -7.20 14.42 -18.47
N MET A 105 -6.85 14.15 -17.23
CA MET A 105 -6.98 15.09 -16.12
C MET A 105 -5.62 15.67 -15.77
N SER A 106 -5.60 16.89 -15.26
CA SER A 106 -4.38 17.50 -14.72
C SER A 106 -3.91 16.78 -13.45
N VAL A 107 -2.69 17.05 -12.99
CA VAL A 107 -2.20 16.51 -11.71
C VAL A 107 -3.11 16.94 -10.56
N GLU A 108 -3.45 18.22 -10.50
CA GLU A 108 -4.34 18.73 -9.43
C GLU A 108 -5.73 18.11 -9.51
N ASP A 109 -6.31 17.94 -10.72
CA ASP A 109 -7.62 17.31 -10.88
C ASP A 109 -7.59 15.82 -10.50
N ASN A 110 -6.49 15.11 -10.79
CA ASN A 110 -6.30 13.73 -10.35
C ASN A 110 -6.36 13.60 -8.82
N ILE A 111 -5.80 14.55 -8.07
CA ILE A 111 -5.83 14.54 -6.60
C ILE A 111 -7.17 15.05 -6.10
N SER A 112 -7.69 16.16 -6.64
CA SER A 112 -8.96 16.77 -6.24
C SER A 112 -10.14 15.83 -6.41
N SER A 113 -10.17 15.04 -7.49
CA SER A 113 -11.26 14.06 -7.74
C SER A 113 -11.43 13.03 -6.62
N VAL A 114 -10.39 12.77 -5.85
CA VAL A 114 -10.44 11.87 -4.69
C VAL A 114 -10.77 12.63 -3.42
N LEU A 115 -10.28 13.87 -3.27
CA LEU A 115 -10.64 14.75 -2.15
C LEU A 115 -12.14 15.03 -2.10
N GLU A 116 -12.79 15.20 -3.25
CA GLU A 116 -14.25 15.38 -3.37
C GLU A 116 -15.06 14.20 -2.81
N LEU A 117 -14.45 13.01 -2.68
CA LEU A 117 -15.10 11.83 -2.10
C LEU A 117 -14.93 11.72 -0.57
N THR A 118 -14.23 12.68 0.04
CA THR A 118 -14.01 12.74 1.49
C THR A 118 -15.05 13.64 2.16
N ASP A 119 -15.14 13.57 3.49
CA ASP A 119 -16.01 14.43 4.29
C ASP A 119 -15.38 15.81 4.62
N LEU A 120 -14.29 16.18 3.95
CA LEU A 120 -13.60 17.45 4.12
C LEU A 120 -14.41 18.60 3.50
N THR A 121 -14.37 19.77 4.13
CA THR A 121 -14.91 21.00 3.55
C THR A 121 -14.10 21.43 2.32
N GLU A 122 -14.64 22.31 1.49
CA GLU A 122 -13.93 22.82 0.31
C GLU A 122 -12.60 23.51 0.67
N GLU A 123 -12.55 24.21 1.79
CA GLU A 123 -11.34 24.85 2.30
C GLU A 123 -10.29 23.80 2.69
N GLU A 124 -10.69 22.78 3.47
CA GLU A 124 -9.80 21.69 3.88
C GLU A 124 -9.31 20.87 2.68
N GLN A 125 -10.16 20.66 1.67
CA GLN A 125 -9.75 20.00 0.42
C GLN A 125 -8.68 20.80 -0.32
N LYS A 126 -8.82 22.13 -0.42
CA LYS A 126 -7.84 23.02 -1.04
C LYS A 126 -6.51 23.02 -0.27
N GLU A 127 -6.56 23.15 1.04
CA GLU A 127 -5.35 23.11 1.89
C GLU A 127 -4.62 21.78 1.73
N LYS A 128 -5.35 20.67 1.73
CA LYS A 128 -4.79 19.34 1.56
C LYS A 128 -4.22 19.12 0.17
N LEU A 129 -4.88 19.62 -0.88
CA LEU A 129 -4.37 19.58 -2.24
C LEU A 129 -3.02 20.31 -2.33
N GLU A 130 -2.92 21.54 -1.82
CA GLU A 130 -1.67 22.31 -1.83
C GLU A 130 -0.57 21.58 -1.04
N ALA A 131 -0.88 21.04 0.13
CA ALA A 131 0.07 20.28 0.94
C ALA A 131 0.59 19.04 0.21
N LEU A 132 -0.28 18.29 -0.48
CA LEU A 132 0.12 17.12 -1.28
C LEU A 132 0.96 17.50 -2.51
N LEU A 133 0.59 18.59 -3.21
CA LEU A 133 1.37 19.09 -4.35
C LEU A 133 2.79 19.50 -3.93
N ASP A 134 2.94 20.15 -2.79
CA ASP A 134 4.23 20.56 -2.23
C ASP A 134 5.05 19.36 -1.76
N GLU A 135 4.44 18.48 -0.96
CA GLU A 135 5.11 17.29 -0.41
C GLU A 135 5.70 16.40 -1.51
N PHE A 136 4.93 16.20 -2.59
CA PHE A 136 5.33 15.35 -3.71
C PHE A 136 6.05 16.11 -4.84
N ARG A 137 6.38 17.38 -4.63
CA ARG A 137 7.09 18.24 -5.61
C ARG A 137 6.37 18.28 -6.97
N LEU A 138 5.04 18.42 -6.95
CA LEU A 138 4.18 18.40 -8.13
C LEU A 138 3.73 19.81 -8.56
N GLN A 139 4.06 20.86 -7.82
CA GLN A 139 3.64 22.23 -8.11
C GLN A 139 3.97 22.69 -9.54
N LYS A 140 5.17 22.35 -10.03
CA LYS A 140 5.60 22.76 -11.38
C LYS A 140 4.80 22.09 -12.51
N VAL A 141 4.25 20.92 -12.25
CA VAL A 141 3.50 20.11 -13.21
C VAL A 141 2.01 20.02 -12.89
N ARG A 142 1.53 20.80 -11.91
CA ARG A 142 0.14 20.72 -11.42
C ARG A 142 -0.93 20.81 -12.49
N LYS A 143 -0.68 21.57 -13.56
CA LYS A 143 -1.59 21.74 -14.70
C LYS A 143 -1.32 20.79 -15.86
N ASN A 144 -0.24 20.00 -15.81
CA ASN A 144 0.06 19.04 -16.85
C ASN A 144 -0.94 17.88 -16.80
N LEU A 145 -1.31 17.37 -17.96
CA LEU A 145 -2.17 16.19 -18.06
C LEU A 145 -1.40 14.91 -17.69
N GLY A 146 -2.09 13.91 -17.18
CA GLY A 146 -1.49 12.65 -16.75
C GLY A 146 -0.70 11.93 -17.83
N ASP A 147 -1.05 12.09 -19.12
CA ASP A 147 -0.32 11.51 -20.25
C ASP A 147 0.96 12.28 -20.62
N GLN A 148 1.18 13.47 -20.07
CA GLN A 148 2.36 14.32 -20.29
C GLN A 148 3.44 14.12 -19.21
N LEU A 149 3.13 13.37 -18.15
CA LEU A 149 4.01 13.19 -16.99
C LEU A 149 5.12 12.17 -17.29
N SER A 150 6.31 12.44 -16.78
CA SER A 150 7.38 11.45 -16.67
C SER A 150 6.93 10.29 -15.75
N GLY A 151 7.64 9.16 -15.80
CA GLY A 151 7.32 8.01 -14.95
C GLY A 151 7.34 8.35 -13.46
N GLY A 152 8.35 9.11 -13.00
CA GLY A 152 8.47 9.56 -11.62
C GLY A 152 7.38 10.55 -11.20
N GLU A 153 7.05 11.53 -12.03
CA GLU A 153 5.96 12.49 -11.78
C GLU A 153 4.61 11.78 -11.70
N ARG A 154 4.38 10.82 -12.61
CA ARG A 154 3.18 9.99 -12.61
C ARG A 154 3.06 9.21 -11.31
N ARG A 155 4.13 8.52 -10.89
CA ARG A 155 4.12 7.74 -9.65
C ARG A 155 3.89 8.60 -8.41
N ARG A 156 4.53 9.78 -8.34
CA ARG A 156 4.29 10.75 -7.26
C ARG A 156 2.83 11.24 -7.24
N THR A 157 2.24 11.48 -8.40
CA THR A 157 0.81 11.86 -8.51
C THR A 157 -0.12 10.75 -8.01
N GLU A 158 0.16 9.50 -8.34
CA GLU A 158 -0.62 8.34 -7.88
C GLU A 158 -0.54 8.17 -6.36
N ILE A 159 0.65 8.33 -5.79
CA ILE A 159 0.85 8.25 -4.33
C ILE A 159 0.14 9.43 -3.63
N ALA A 160 0.28 10.65 -4.14
CA ALA A 160 -0.42 11.82 -3.61
C ALA A 160 -1.94 11.63 -3.63
N ARG A 161 -2.47 11.10 -4.73
CA ARG A 161 -3.90 10.76 -4.85
C ARG A 161 -4.33 9.69 -3.84
N CYS A 162 -3.50 8.65 -3.62
CA CYS A 162 -3.76 7.64 -2.61
C CYS A 162 -3.80 8.24 -1.18
N LEU A 163 -2.91 9.19 -0.88
CA LEU A 163 -2.86 9.86 0.42
C LEU A 163 -4.00 10.84 0.66
N ALA A 164 -4.71 11.25 -0.38
CA ALA A 164 -5.85 12.16 -0.26
C ALA A 164 -6.93 11.63 0.71
N ILE A 165 -7.10 10.30 0.80
CA ILE A 165 -8.08 9.65 1.68
C ILE A 165 -7.55 9.32 3.09
N ASN A 166 -6.33 9.77 3.48
CA ASN A 166 -5.69 9.45 4.76
C ASN A 166 -5.63 7.94 5.06
N PRO A 167 -5.00 7.12 4.22
CA PRO A 167 -4.96 5.68 4.41
C PRO A 167 -4.21 5.31 5.70
N LYS A 168 -4.63 4.23 6.34
CA LYS A 168 -3.96 3.56 7.46
C LYS A 168 -2.90 2.57 6.95
N PHE A 169 -3.20 1.98 5.80
CA PHE A 169 -2.35 1.02 5.10
C PHE A 169 -2.28 1.37 3.63
N ILE A 170 -1.12 1.16 3.02
CA ILE A 170 -0.92 1.28 1.57
C ILE A 170 -0.37 -0.02 1.03
N MET A 171 -1.02 -0.52 0.01
CA MET A 171 -0.67 -1.73 -0.71
C MET A 171 0.03 -1.34 -2.01
N LEU A 172 1.32 -1.72 -2.18
CA LEU A 172 2.15 -1.41 -3.33
C LEU A 172 2.43 -2.69 -4.14
N ASP A 173 1.84 -2.79 -5.33
CA ASP A 173 2.05 -3.93 -6.22
C ASP A 173 3.18 -3.61 -7.20
N GLU A 174 4.31 -4.30 -7.07
CA GLU A 174 5.53 -4.14 -7.87
C GLU A 174 5.90 -2.66 -8.14
N PRO A 175 6.10 -1.83 -7.11
CA PRO A 175 6.23 -0.38 -7.27
C PRO A 175 7.47 0.05 -8.05
N PHE A 176 8.45 -0.83 -8.23
CA PHE A 176 9.71 -0.57 -8.93
C PHE A 176 9.76 -1.16 -10.34
N ALA A 177 8.73 -1.90 -10.76
CA ALA A 177 8.69 -2.53 -12.07
C ALA A 177 8.70 -1.50 -13.20
N GLY A 178 9.69 -1.60 -14.11
CA GLY A 178 9.81 -0.70 -15.26
C GLY A 178 10.15 0.75 -14.92
N VAL A 179 10.62 1.03 -13.72
CA VAL A 179 11.04 2.35 -13.26
C VAL A 179 12.55 2.48 -13.43
N ASP A 180 13.01 3.67 -13.85
CA ASP A 180 14.45 3.92 -13.96
C ASP A 180 15.09 3.99 -12.55
N PRO A 181 16.39 3.61 -12.41
CA PRO A 181 17.07 3.53 -11.11
C PRO A 181 17.03 4.80 -10.28
N ILE A 182 17.09 5.99 -10.89
CA ILE A 182 17.04 7.28 -10.16
C ILE A 182 15.64 7.47 -9.56
N ALA A 183 14.60 7.12 -10.31
CA ALA A 183 13.22 7.24 -9.84
C ALA A 183 12.89 6.14 -8.80
N VAL A 184 13.58 5.00 -8.79
CA VAL A 184 13.47 3.99 -7.72
C VAL A 184 13.88 4.57 -6.38
N GLU A 185 15.02 5.27 -6.29
CA GLU A 185 15.46 5.92 -5.04
C GLU A 185 14.45 6.96 -4.54
N ASP A 186 13.86 7.75 -5.44
CA ASP A 186 12.80 8.70 -5.09
C ASP A 186 11.57 7.99 -4.49
N ILE A 187 11.14 6.88 -5.07
CA ILE A 187 10.01 6.08 -4.59
C ILE A 187 10.33 5.46 -3.22
N GLN A 188 11.53 4.92 -3.04
CA GLN A 188 12.00 4.36 -1.77
C GLN A 188 11.95 5.43 -0.66
N HIS A 189 12.42 6.63 -0.96
CA HIS A 189 12.38 7.77 -0.02
C HIS A 189 10.95 8.15 0.38
N ILE A 190 10.02 8.10 -0.58
CA ILE A 190 8.60 8.33 -0.32
C ILE A 190 8.04 7.24 0.60
N VAL A 191 8.34 5.97 0.33
CA VAL A 191 7.85 4.83 1.13
C VAL A 191 8.33 4.95 2.58
N TRP A 192 9.59 5.32 2.83
CA TRP A 192 10.08 5.57 4.20
C TRP A 192 9.33 6.72 4.89
N LYS A 193 9.07 7.83 4.19
CA LYS A 193 8.28 8.92 4.76
C LYS A 193 6.85 8.52 5.10
N LEU A 194 6.25 7.60 4.34
CA LEU A 194 4.92 7.08 4.64
C LEU A 194 4.93 6.22 5.91
N LYS A 195 5.97 5.42 6.12
CA LYS A 195 6.18 4.69 7.37
C LYS A 195 6.29 5.65 8.56
N ASP A 196 7.06 6.75 8.42
CA ASP A 196 7.22 7.76 9.48
C ASP A 196 5.88 8.47 9.81
N LYS A 197 4.94 8.50 8.88
CA LYS A 197 3.55 8.97 9.09
C LYS A 197 2.65 7.92 9.75
N ASN A 198 3.22 6.83 10.28
CA ASN A 198 2.48 5.72 10.89
C ASN A 198 1.53 5.00 9.91
N ILE A 199 1.88 4.93 8.62
CA ILE A 199 1.16 4.15 7.62
C ILE A 199 1.81 2.77 7.53
N GLY A 200 1.02 1.69 7.61
CA GLY A 200 1.49 0.33 7.35
C GLY A 200 1.59 0.09 5.84
N ILE A 201 2.67 -0.54 5.38
CA ILE A 201 2.92 -0.71 3.95
C ILE A 201 3.17 -2.18 3.65
N LEU A 202 2.42 -2.73 2.68
CA LEU A 202 2.71 -4.04 2.09
C LEU A 202 3.22 -3.85 0.68
N ILE A 203 4.39 -4.43 0.39
CA ILE A 203 5.01 -4.37 -0.94
C ILE A 203 5.11 -5.77 -1.51
N THR A 204 4.62 -5.96 -2.73
CA THR A 204 4.95 -7.14 -3.54
C THR A 204 6.02 -6.76 -4.55
N ASP A 205 7.04 -7.60 -4.72
CA ASP A 205 8.00 -7.44 -5.79
C ASP A 205 8.64 -8.78 -6.17
N HIS A 206 9.17 -8.87 -7.38
CA HIS A 206 10.00 -9.96 -7.85
C HIS A 206 11.50 -9.68 -7.63
N ASN A 207 11.89 -8.41 -7.47
CA ASN A 207 13.24 -8.00 -7.08
C ASN A 207 13.37 -8.01 -5.55
N ALA A 208 13.68 -9.19 -5.01
CA ALA A 208 13.79 -9.38 -3.57
C ALA A 208 14.83 -8.46 -2.91
N LEU A 209 15.99 -8.25 -3.55
CA LEU A 209 17.09 -7.45 -2.97
C LEU A 209 16.72 -5.98 -2.77
N GLU A 210 16.07 -5.36 -3.76
CA GLU A 210 15.64 -3.96 -3.65
C GLU A 210 14.53 -3.80 -2.61
N THR A 211 13.61 -4.77 -2.55
CA THR A 211 12.51 -4.72 -1.60
C THR A 211 12.99 -4.98 -0.17
N LEU A 212 13.89 -5.94 0.05
CA LEU A 212 14.44 -6.22 1.38
C LEU A 212 15.15 -5.02 2.00
N ARG A 213 15.81 -4.16 1.21
CA ARG A 213 16.43 -2.93 1.70
C ARG A 213 15.44 -1.93 2.32
N LEU A 214 14.17 -2.04 1.96
CA LEU A 214 13.12 -1.15 2.43
C LEU A 214 12.31 -1.74 3.57
N THR A 215 12.23 -3.07 3.66
CA THR A 215 11.29 -3.75 4.54
C THR A 215 11.86 -3.94 5.94
N ASP A 216 11.00 -3.86 6.95
CA ASP A 216 11.32 -4.25 8.33
C ASP A 216 11.32 -5.77 8.48
N ARG A 217 10.46 -6.44 7.72
CA ARG A 217 10.39 -7.91 7.61
C ARG A 217 9.71 -8.31 6.30
N ALA A 218 9.87 -9.55 5.92
CA ALA A 218 9.25 -10.07 4.71
C ALA A 218 8.76 -11.50 4.88
N TYR A 219 7.84 -11.87 3.99
CA TYR A 219 7.33 -13.23 3.80
C TYR A 219 7.80 -13.71 2.42
N LEU A 220 8.45 -14.85 2.39
CA LEU A 220 8.86 -15.49 1.15
C LEU A 220 7.82 -16.52 0.72
N LEU A 221 7.14 -16.27 -0.39
CA LEU A 221 6.18 -17.17 -1.00
C LEU A 221 6.82 -18.06 -2.06
N PHE A 222 6.42 -19.31 -2.06
CA PHE A 222 6.75 -20.25 -3.11
C PHE A 222 5.59 -21.25 -3.32
N ASP A 223 5.17 -21.43 -4.56
CA ASP A 223 4.08 -22.35 -4.94
C ASP A 223 2.83 -22.25 -4.03
N GLY A 224 2.39 -21.02 -3.79
CA GLY A 224 1.19 -20.70 -3.01
C GLY A 224 1.32 -20.84 -1.49
N ASN A 225 2.51 -21.08 -0.96
CA ASN A 225 2.76 -21.22 0.49
C ASN A 225 3.80 -20.24 0.97
N ILE A 226 3.75 -19.88 2.26
CA ILE A 226 4.85 -19.17 2.94
C ILE A 226 5.93 -20.19 3.27
N LEU A 227 7.13 -20.01 2.69
CA LEU A 227 8.29 -20.83 3.02
C LEU A 227 9.06 -20.31 4.22
N PHE A 228 9.17 -18.98 4.30
CA PHE A 228 9.94 -18.30 5.33
C PHE A 228 9.33 -16.93 5.65
N GLN A 229 9.55 -16.47 6.88
CA GLN A 229 9.25 -15.10 7.31
C GLN A 229 10.33 -14.66 8.28
N GLY A 230 10.76 -13.41 8.17
CA GLY A 230 11.79 -12.86 9.04
C GLY A 230 12.20 -11.46 8.65
N THR A 231 13.23 -10.95 9.33
CA THR A 231 13.89 -9.70 8.99
C THR A 231 14.75 -9.86 7.72
N PRO A 232 15.17 -8.76 7.08
CA PRO A 232 16.08 -8.82 5.93
C PRO A 232 17.40 -9.56 6.20
N GLU A 233 17.88 -9.54 7.45
CA GLU A 233 19.11 -10.21 7.86
C GLU A 233 18.94 -11.73 8.03
N GLU A 234 17.70 -12.19 8.22
CA GLU A 234 17.36 -13.61 8.39
C GLU A 234 17.01 -14.29 7.06
N LEU A 235 16.73 -13.50 6.02
CA LEU A 235 16.36 -13.93 4.67
C LEU A 235 17.54 -13.93 3.72
#